data_fd9e657535622b193d44204681caedf6
#
_entry.id   fd9e657535622b193d44204681caedf6
#
_cell.length_a   1.000
_cell.length_b   1.000
_cell.length_c   1.000
_cell.angle_alpha   90.00
_cell.angle_beta   90.00
_cell.angle_gamma   90.00
#
_symmetry.space_group_name_H-M   'P 1'
#
loop_
_entity.id
_entity.type
_entity.pdbx_description
1 polymer ?
#
loop_
_entity_poly.entity_id
_entity_poly.type
_entity_poly.pdbx_seq_one_letter_code
_entity_poly.pdbx_strand_id
1 'polypeptide(L)'
;MSGMNVEWALGELDKFIAQTVMTNNSRSGPGYVSISNNSSTAAPDAEVTKQAQVVEKILDRVIPEWRAEIELSPINRWTRHREAAIRAKEELLRQEEVRTHLGDDAPQISASSLHPWVWSGAASLWRSGHFRSAVEDAAKKVNAETQNKVARRDVSETKLFQEAFSTDSPVAGKSRLRRMVDDGSDTYRSMQRGAMALAEGIFSGIRNPFGHATPQDIDEQTALEYLASLSVLARWVDDSTVESI
;
A
#
# COMPACT_ATOMS: atom_id res chain seq x y z
N MET A 1 4.94 -4.72 -4.54
CA MET A 1 5.30 -3.27 -4.57
C MET A 1 4.09 -2.47 -5.07
N SER A 2 3.14 -2.23 -4.17
CA SER A 2 1.91 -1.51 -4.50
C SER A 2 2.20 -0.03 -4.82
N GLY A 3 1.66 0.48 -5.92
CA GLY A 3 1.69 1.90 -6.29
C GLY A 3 2.92 2.39 -7.08
N MET A 4 3.78 1.53 -7.60
CA MET A 4 4.85 1.91 -8.53
C MET A 4 4.44 1.57 -9.98
N ASN A 5 4.65 2.51 -10.89
CA ASN A 5 4.53 2.22 -12.31
C ASN A 5 5.80 1.49 -12.78
N VAL A 6 5.72 0.17 -12.91
CA VAL A 6 6.86 -0.69 -13.24
C VAL A 6 7.39 -0.41 -14.64
N GLU A 7 6.52 -0.19 -15.62
CA GLU A 7 6.93 0.10 -17.00
C GLU A 7 7.74 1.41 -17.09
N TRP A 8 7.27 2.46 -16.42
CA TRP A 8 8.00 3.71 -16.31
C TRP A 8 9.36 3.52 -15.62
N ALA A 9 9.40 2.78 -14.49
CA ALA A 9 10.65 2.54 -13.76
C ALA A 9 11.67 1.78 -14.60
N LEU A 10 11.23 0.76 -15.35
CA LEU A 10 12.10 0.02 -16.30
C LEU A 10 12.66 0.95 -17.37
N GLY A 11 11.83 1.84 -17.95
CA GLY A 11 12.30 2.82 -18.94
C GLY A 11 13.35 3.77 -18.40
N GLU A 12 13.19 4.27 -17.15
CA GLU A 12 14.17 5.15 -16.51
C GLU A 12 15.49 4.43 -16.18
N LEU A 13 15.41 3.16 -15.73
CA LEU A 13 16.57 2.31 -15.49
C LEU A 13 17.31 2.02 -16.79
N ASP A 14 16.62 1.65 -17.87
CA ASP A 14 17.23 1.37 -19.17
C ASP A 14 17.97 2.58 -19.74
N LYS A 15 17.35 3.75 -19.66
CA LYS A 15 17.97 5.00 -20.06
C LYS A 15 19.27 5.27 -19.28
N PHE A 16 19.25 5.11 -17.97
CA PHE A 16 20.42 5.30 -17.12
C PHE A 16 21.52 4.27 -17.42
N ILE A 17 21.16 3.00 -17.59
CA ILE A 17 22.10 1.94 -17.97
C ILE A 17 22.76 2.25 -19.29
N ALA A 18 22.04 2.74 -20.29
CA ALA A 18 22.61 3.14 -21.58
C ALA A 18 23.57 4.35 -21.46
N GLN A 19 23.17 5.37 -20.70
CA GLN A 19 23.96 6.57 -20.45
C GLN A 19 25.26 6.29 -19.68
N THR A 20 25.28 5.28 -18.84
CA THR A 20 26.41 4.91 -17.97
C THR A 20 27.28 3.77 -18.52
N VAL A 21 27.09 3.39 -19.78
CA VAL A 21 28.06 2.49 -20.44
C VAL A 21 29.48 3.10 -20.41
N MET A 22 30.43 2.33 -19.88
CA MET A 22 31.79 2.79 -19.71
C MET A 22 32.57 2.58 -21.01
N THR A 23 33.20 3.63 -21.50
CA THR A 23 34.12 3.59 -22.64
C THR A 23 35.53 3.81 -22.15
N ASN A 24 36.45 2.96 -22.60
CA ASN A 24 37.88 3.12 -22.31
C ASN A 24 38.48 4.14 -23.27
N ASN A 25 39.12 5.17 -22.73
CA ASN A 25 39.76 6.23 -23.51
C ASN A 25 41.20 5.88 -23.94
N SER A 26 41.60 4.59 -23.92
CA SER A 26 42.88 4.16 -24.43
C SER A 26 42.97 4.36 -25.94
N ARG A 27 44.09 4.90 -26.43
CA ARG A 27 44.37 5.11 -27.86
C ARG A 27 45.57 4.28 -28.29
N SER A 28 45.42 3.62 -29.41
CA SER A 28 46.57 2.92 -30.08
C SER A 28 46.78 3.47 -31.47
N GLY A 29 48.05 3.60 -31.89
CA GLY A 29 48.42 4.02 -33.21
C GLY A 29 49.73 3.36 -33.63
N PRO A 30 50.21 3.52 -34.90
CA PRO A 30 51.46 2.94 -35.35
C PRO A 30 52.64 3.38 -34.46
N GLY A 31 53.17 2.42 -33.69
CA GLY A 31 54.34 2.63 -32.84
C GLY A 31 54.10 3.14 -31.41
N TYR A 32 52.82 3.31 -30.98
CA TYR A 32 52.53 3.65 -29.59
C TYR A 32 51.17 3.06 -29.11
N VAL A 33 51.12 2.74 -27.81
CA VAL A 33 49.89 2.41 -27.08
C VAL A 33 49.83 3.35 -25.90
N SER A 34 48.80 4.22 -25.87
CA SER A 34 48.52 5.04 -24.69
C SER A 34 47.43 4.34 -23.90
N ILE A 35 47.80 3.78 -22.75
CA ILE A 35 46.85 3.17 -21.80
C ILE A 35 46.34 4.29 -20.92
N SER A 36 45.06 4.60 -21.02
CA SER A 36 44.37 5.52 -20.13
C SER A 36 43.59 4.74 -19.08
N ASN A 37 43.87 5.00 -17.81
CA ASN A 37 43.06 4.50 -16.71
C ASN A 37 41.75 5.31 -16.54
N ASN A 38 41.47 6.24 -17.45
CA ASN A 38 40.34 7.11 -17.41
C ASN A 38 39.18 6.54 -18.26
N SER A 39 38.14 6.08 -17.66
CA SER A 39 36.90 5.67 -18.34
C SER A 39 35.88 6.81 -18.29
N SER A 40 35.22 7.07 -19.40
CA SER A 40 34.10 8.02 -19.49
C SER A 40 32.77 7.28 -19.68
N THR A 41 31.69 7.90 -19.22
CA THR A 41 30.32 7.44 -19.51
C THR A 41 29.95 7.78 -20.96
N ALA A 42 29.00 6.99 -21.54
CA ALA A 42 28.52 7.22 -22.91
C ALA A 42 27.83 8.59 -23.05
N ALA A 43 27.13 9.04 -22.00
CA ALA A 43 26.52 10.38 -21.94
C ALA A 43 27.39 11.35 -21.12
N PRO A 44 27.25 12.69 -21.36
CA PRO A 44 27.90 13.70 -20.54
C PRO A 44 27.50 13.59 -19.06
N ASP A 45 28.45 13.83 -18.14
CA ASP A 45 28.26 13.68 -16.70
C ASP A 45 27.07 14.50 -16.13
N ALA A 46 26.80 15.66 -16.70
CA ALA A 46 25.67 16.49 -16.30
C ALA A 46 24.31 15.83 -16.63
N GLU A 47 24.20 15.10 -17.73
CA GLU A 47 22.99 14.36 -18.09
C GLU A 47 22.83 13.14 -17.21
N VAL A 48 23.92 12.40 -16.98
CA VAL A 48 23.91 11.25 -16.07
C VAL A 48 23.51 11.69 -14.66
N THR A 49 24.00 12.82 -14.17
CA THR A 49 23.64 13.36 -12.85
C THR A 49 22.14 13.66 -12.74
N LYS A 50 21.53 14.24 -13.77
CA LYS A 50 20.08 14.50 -13.77
C LYS A 50 19.27 13.21 -13.73
N GLN A 51 19.67 12.22 -14.53
CA GLN A 51 19.02 10.93 -14.58
C GLN A 51 19.17 10.16 -13.27
N ALA A 52 20.32 10.24 -12.63
CA ALA A 52 20.61 9.60 -11.34
C ALA A 52 19.63 10.00 -10.24
N GLN A 53 19.15 11.24 -10.22
CA GLN A 53 18.15 11.72 -9.23
C GLN A 53 16.84 10.91 -9.26
N VAL A 54 16.42 10.50 -10.43
CA VAL A 54 15.22 9.67 -10.60
C VAL A 54 15.54 8.22 -10.26
N VAL A 55 16.67 7.72 -10.79
CA VAL A 55 17.10 6.33 -10.60
C VAL A 55 17.37 6.02 -9.14
N GLU A 56 18.00 6.90 -8.37
CA GLU A 56 18.22 6.70 -6.94
C GLU A 56 16.91 6.48 -6.16
N LYS A 57 15.85 7.20 -6.52
CA LYS A 57 14.51 6.99 -5.89
C LYS A 57 13.91 5.64 -6.25
N ILE A 58 14.17 5.15 -7.47
CA ILE A 58 13.75 3.81 -7.88
C ILE A 58 14.56 2.76 -7.11
N LEU A 59 15.88 2.94 -7.04
CA LEU A 59 16.79 2.03 -6.33
C LEU A 59 16.45 1.93 -4.83
N ASP A 60 16.24 3.07 -4.17
CA ASP A 60 15.87 3.13 -2.75
C ASP A 60 14.55 2.39 -2.45
N ARG A 61 13.70 2.20 -3.46
CA ARG A 61 12.44 1.48 -3.33
C ARG A 61 12.53 0.00 -3.73
N VAL A 62 13.37 -0.34 -4.72
CA VAL A 62 13.47 -1.69 -5.27
C VAL A 62 14.55 -2.50 -4.56
N ILE A 63 15.68 -1.87 -4.25
CA ILE A 63 16.82 -2.47 -3.55
C ILE A 63 17.28 -1.50 -2.44
N PRO A 64 16.61 -1.41 -1.29
CA PRO A 64 16.88 -0.39 -0.26
C PRO A 64 18.35 -0.35 0.21
N GLU A 65 19.01 -1.52 0.29
CA GLU A 65 20.38 -1.66 0.78
C GLU A 65 21.47 -1.50 -0.30
N TRP A 66 21.11 -1.07 -1.52
CA TRP A 66 22.06 -1.02 -2.65
C TRP A 66 23.35 -0.22 -2.38
N ARG A 67 23.25 0.81 -1.50
CA ARG A 67 24.41 1.62 -1.14
C ARG A 67 25.38 0.89 -0.22
N ALA A 68 24.90 -0.08 0.56
CA ALA A 68 25.70 -0.89 1.46
C ALA A 68 26.23 -2.16 0.77
N GLU A 69 25.43 -2.78 -0.08
CA GLU A 69 25.76 -4.05 -0.75
C GLU A 69 26.71 -3.92 -1.93
N ILE A 70 26.70 -2.77 -2.61
CA ILE A 70 27.54 -2.56 -3.81
C ILE A 70 28.66 -1.57 -3.49
N GLU A 71 29.89 -2.04 -3.64
CA GLU A 71 31.08 -1.25 -3.34
C GLU A 71 31.25 -0.04 -4.27
N LEU A 72 31.85 1.01 -3.72
CA LEU A 72 32.26 2.19 -4.50
C LEU A 72 33.44 1.82 -5.41
N SER A 73 33.31 2.13 -6.69
CA SER A 73 34.43 1.99 -7.64
C SER A 73 35.37 3.20 -7.58
N PRO A 74 36.68 3.01 -7.43
CA PRO A 74 37.65 4.10 -7.48
C PRO A 74 37.83 4.68 -8.90
N ILE A 75 37.33 3.97 -9.92
CA ILE A 75 37.54 4.33 -11.33
C ILE A 75 36.51 5.33 -11.82
N ASN A 76 35.23 5.10 -11.49
CA ASN A 76 34.15 5.96 -11.91
C ASN A 76 33.00 5.94 -10.87
N ARG A 77 32.51 7.12 -10.49
CA ARG A 77 31.45 7.29 -9.48
C ARG A 77 30.11 6.62 -9.86
N TRP A 78 29.87 6.43 -11.17
CA TRP A 78 28.62 5.86 -11.68
C TRP A 78 28.60 4.33 -11.73
N THR A 79 29.75 3.66 -11.53
CA THR A 79 29.83 2.19 -11.59
C THR A 79 28.87 1.52 -10.61
N ARG A 80 28.83 1.99 -9.36
CA ARG A 80 27.91 1.48 -8.34
C ARG A 80 26.45 1.66 -8.72
N HIS A 81 26.10 2.86 -9.19
CA HIS A 81 24.72 3.18 -9.61
C HIS A 81 24.29 2.33 -10.80
N ARG A 82 25.20 2.12 -11.76
CA ARG A 82 24.96 1.26 -12.92
C ARG A 82 24.70 -0.19 -12.52
N GLU A 83 25.52 -0.73 -11.65
CA GLU A 83 25.36 -2.10 -11.13
C GLU A 83 24.00 -2.23 -10.38
N ALA A 84 23.69 -1.26 -9.52
CA ALA A 84 22.41 -1.22 -8.81
C ALA A 84 21.22 -1.13 -9.79
N ALA A 85 21.34 -0.30 -10.85
CA ALA A 85 20.29 -0.16 -11.85
C ALA A 85 20.04 -1.45 -12.63
N ILE A 86 21.08 -2.19 -12.97
CA ILE A 86 20.97 -3.50 -13.62
C ILE A 86 20.26 -4.50 -12.68
N ARG A 87 20.66 -4.58 -11.40
CA ARG A 87 20.01 -5.48 -10.42
C ARG A 87 18.55 -5.10 -10.20
N ALA A 88 18.25 -3.81 -10.03
CA ALA A 88 16.87 -3.35 -9.87
C ALA A 88 16.00 -3.66 -11.10
N LYS A 89 16.55 -3.53 -12.30
CA LYS A 89 15.85 -3.90 -13.53
C LYS A 89 15.50 -5.39 -13.55
N GLU A 90 16.48 -6.27 -13.28
CA GLU A 90 16.26 -7.71 -13.23
C GLU A 90 15.26 -8.10 -12.13
N GLU A 91 15.35 -7.49 -10.96
CA GLU A 91 14.38 -7.66 -9.88
C GLU A 91 12.95 -7.36 -10.34
N LEU A 92 12.74 -6.20 -11.00
CA LEU A 92 11.43 -5.81 -11.51
C LEU A 92 10.92 -6.71 -12.63
N LEU A 93 11.79 -7.14 -13.54
CA LEU A 93 11.43 -8.01 -14.67
C LEU A 93 11.08 -9.43 -14.22
N ARG A 94 11.81 -9.95 -13.24
CA ARG A 94 11.69 -11.35 -12.80
C ARG A 94 10.91 -11.52 -11.51
N GLN A 95 10.35 -10.45 -10.95
CA GLN A 95 9.62 -10.49 -9.67
C GLN A 95 8.52 -11.56 -9.68
N GLU A 96 7.75 -11.67 -10.76
CA GLU A 96 6.68 -12.66 -10.87
C GLU A 96 7.22 -14.08 -11.02
N GLU A 97 8.29 -14.28 -11.78
CA GLU A 97 8.98 -15.56 -11.90
C GLU A 97 9.54 -16.02 -10.56
N VAL A 98 10.23 -15.12 -9.87
CA VAL A 98 10.80 -15.39 -8.54
C VAL A 98 9.69 -15.70 -7.53
N ARG A 99 8.59 -14.92 -7.55
CA ARG A 99 7.42 -15.16 -6.70
C ARG A 99 6.81 -16.53 -6.96
N THR A 100 6.68 -16.93 -8.23
CA THR A 100 6.10 -18.23 -8.60
C THR A 100 6.97 -19.41 -8.17
N HIS A 101 8.29 -19.26 -8.23
CA HIS A 101 9.20 -20.37 -7.95
C HIS A 101 9.76 -20.41 -6.52
N LEU A 102 9.82 -19.28 -5.83
CA LEU A 102 10.42 -19.16 -4.50
C LEU A 102 9.45 -18.56 -3.45
N GLY A 103 8.33 -18.00 -3.89
CA GLY A 103 7.35 -17.37 -3.00
C GLY A 103 6.23 -18.34 -2.60
N ASP A 104 5.47 -17.95 -1.58
CA ASP A 104 4.19 -18.56 -1.25
C ASP A 104 3.18 -18.17 -2.35
N ASP A 105 2.48 -19.16 -2.92
CA ASP A 105 1.37 -18.94 -3.87
C ASP A 105 0.12 -18.29 -3.21
N ALA A 106 0.19 -17.96 -1.93
CA ALA A 106 -0.91 -17.35 -1.19
C ALA A 106 -1.22 -15.94 -1.73
N PRO A 107 -2.49 -15.64 -2.03
CA PRO A 107 -2.90 -14.29 -2.43
C PRO A 107 -2.58 -13.27 -1.33
N GLN A 108 -1.91 -12.18 -1.68
CA GLN A 108 -1.62 -11.09 -0.77
C GLN A 108 -2.72 -10.02 -0.82
N ILE A 109 -3.16 -9.57 0.34
CA ILE A 109 -4.07 -8.42 0.43
C ILE A 109 -3.26 -7.14 0.25
N SER A 110 -3.57 -6.37 -0.81
CA SER A 110 -3.01 -5.03 -0.97
C SER A 110 -3.83 -4.01 -0.18
N ALA A 111 -3.19 -3.19 0.64
CA ALA A 111 -3.86 -2.12 1.37
C ALA A 111 -4.63 -1.16 0.43
N SER A 112 -4.11 -0.90 -0.78
CA SER A 112 -4.77 -0.04 -1.78
C SER A 112 -6.01 -0.66 -2.43
N SER A 113 -6.24 -1.98 -2.28
CA SER A 113 -7.42 -2.68 -2.78
C SER A 113 -8.57 -2.77 -1.75
N LEU A 114 -8.35 -2.28 -0.54
CA LEU A 114 -9.37 -2.21 0.50
C LEU A 114 -10.48 -1.23 0.11
N HIS A 115 -11.62 -1.32 0.80
CA HIS A 115 -12.76 -0.42 0.57
C HIS A 115 -12.33 1.05 0.60
N PRO A 116 -12.81 1.92 -0.34
CA PRO A 116 -12.35 3.31 -0.44
C PRO A 116 -12.45 4.11 0.87
N TRP A 117 -13.47 3.89 1.69
CA TRP A 117 -13.60 4.56 2.99
C TRP A 117 -12.45 4.20 3.93
N VAL A 118 -12.04 2.93 3.94
CA VAL A 118 -10.95 2.44 4.79
C VAL A 118 -9.62 2.98 4.31
N TRP A 119 -9.31 2.79 3.04
CA TRP A 119 -8.01 3.22 2.51
C TRP A 119 -7.85 4.74 2.53
N SER A 120 -8.90 5.51 2.19
CA SER A 120 -8.82 6.98 2.27
C SER A 120 -8.63 7.49 3.70
N GLY A 121 -9.12 6.77 4.72
CA GLY A 121 -8.87 7.09 6.13
C GLY A 121 -7.45 6.75 6.59
N ALA A 122 -6.89 5.64 6.10
CA ALA A 122 -5.61 5.09 6.56
C ALA A 122 -4.38 5.62 5.81
N ALA A 123 -4.51 5.94 4.51
CA ALA A 123 -3.41 6.05 3.56
C ALA A 123 -2.30 7.03 3.96
N SER A 124 -2.62 8.16 4.58
CA SER A 124 -1.64 9.17 4.99
C SER A 124 -0.73 8.64 6.10
N LEU A 125 -1.32 8.09 7.15
CA LEU A 125 -0.61 7.56 8.32
C LEU A 125 0.11 6.25 7.98
N TRP A 126 -0.48 5.42 7.12
CA TRP A 126 0.15 4.20 6.62
C TRP A 126 1.49 4.49 5.93
N ARG A 127 1.51 5.47 5.01
CA ARG A 127 2.74 5.84 4.27
C ARG A 127 3.85 6.39 5.17
N SER A 128 3.51 6.90 6.33
CA SER A 128 4.47 7.40 7.33
C SER A 128 4.81 6.38 8.41
N GLY A 129 4.35 5.11 8.28
CA GLY A 129 4.65 4.03 9.21
C GLY A 129 3.86 4.07 10.52
N HIS A 130 2.84 4.92 10.65
CA HIS A 130 1.99 5.02 11.84
C HIS A 130 0.79 4.09 11.74
N PHE A 131 1.03 2.78 11.76
CA PHE A 131 0.05 1.76 11.43
C PHE A 131 -1.14 1.74 12.38
N ARG A 132 -0.92 1.85 13.69
CA ARG A 132 -1.99 1.94 14.68
C ARG A 132 -2.93 3.11 14.40
N SER A 133 -2.37 4.31 14.23
CA SER A 133 -3.15 5.51 13.96
C SER A 133 -3.89 5.43 12.62
N ALA A 134 -3.31 4.74 11.63
CA ALA A 134 -3.97 4.47 10.35
C ALA A 134 -5.24 3.63 10.53
N VAL A 135 -5.20 2.59 11.37
CA VAL A 135 -6.38 1.77 11.71
C VAL A 135 -7.44 2.59 12.45
N GLU A 136 -7.03 3.42 13.42
CA GLU A 136 -7.95 4.29 14.15
C GLU A 136 -8.68 5.27 13.22
N ASP A 137 -7.97 5.92 12.30
CA ASP A 137 -8.56 6.90 11.39
C ASP A 137 -9.44 6.22 10.34
N ALA A 138 -9.08 5.02 9.88
CA ALA A 138 -9.97 4.20 9.05
C ALA A 138 -11.27 3.85 9.78
N ALA A 139 -11.20 3.45 11.05
CA ALA A 139 -12.39 3.14 11.85
C ALA A 139 -13.30 4.36 12.04
N LYS A 140 -12.71 5.53 12.34
CA LYS A 140 -13.45 6.81 12.41
C LYS A 140 -14.14 7.14 11.09
N LYS A 141 -13.44 6.93 9.97
CA LYS A 141 -14.00 7.17 8.63
C LYS A 141 -15.17 6.25 8.33
N VAL A 142 -15.05 4.94 8.59
CA VAL A 142 -16.17 3.97 8.42
C VAL A 142 -17.37 4.36 9.29
N ASN A 143 -17.13 4.73 10.55
CA ASN A 143 -18.20 5.22 11.43
C ASN A 143 -18.89 6.47 10.85
N ALA A 144 -18.12 7.46 10.41
CA ALA A 144 -18.65 8.70 9.85
C ALA A 144 -19.47 8.47 8.57
N GLU A 145 -19.01 7.60 7.67
CA GLU A 145 -19.73 7.26 6.44
C GLU A 145 -20.99 6.46 6.73
N THR A 146 -20.98 5.59 7.76
CA THR A 146 -22.19 4.91 8.22
C THR A 146 -23.20 5.92 8.76
N GLN A 147 -22.76 6.87 9.60
CA GLN A 147 -23.60 7.96 10.09
C GLN A 147 -24.22 8.80 8.96
N ASN A 148 -23.42 9.11 7.92
CA ASN A 148 -23.88 9.80 6.73
C ASN A 148 -24.98 9.01 6.03
N LYS A 149 -24.74 7.71 5.79
CA LYS A 149 -25.67 6.84 5.07
C LYS A 149 -27.02 6.68 5.75
N VAL A 150 -27.03 6.56 7.09
CA VAL A 150 -28.28 6.42 7.86
C VAL A 150 -28.83 7.76 8.35
N ALA A 151 -28.19 8.88 8.00
CA ALA A 151 -28.55 10.25 8.42
C ALA A 151 -28.62 10.43 9.96
N ARG A 152 -27.68 9.81 10.71
CA ARG A 152 -27.65 9.84 12.17
C ARG A 152 -26.34 10.41 12.72
N ARG A 153 -26.46 11.28 13.76
CA ARG A 153 -25.31 11.87 14.44
C ARG A 153 -25.38 11.69 15.98
N ASP A 154 -26.45 11.14 16.46
CA ASP A 154 -26.75 10.96 17.89
C ASP A 154 -26.11 9.71 18.48
N VAL A 155 -25.69 8.78 17.65
CA VAL A 155 -25.01 7.53 18.02
C VAL A 155 -23.77 7.28 17.15
N SER A 156 -22.84 6.51 17.69
CA SER A 156 -21.58 6.16 17.01
C SER A 156 -21.12 4.76 17.39
N GLU A 157 -20.18 4.23 16.62
CA GLU A 157 -19.47 2.99 16.89
C GLU A 157 -20.43 1.81 17.11
N THR A 158 -20.16 0.91 18.07
CA THR A 158 -20.96 -0.29 18.33
C THR A 158 -22.45 0.00 18.35
N LYS A 159 -22.89 1.06 19.05
CA LYS A 159 -24.30 1.41 19.17
C LYS A 159 -24.92 1.82 17.82
N LEU A 160 -24.18 2.57 17.00
CA LEU A 160 -24.64 2.94 15.66
C LEU A 160 -24.95 1.70 14.82
N PHE A 161 -24.03 0.74 14.79
CA PHE A 161 -24.21 -0.47 13.98
C PHE A 161 -25.26 -1.42 14.53
N GLN A 162 -25.37 -1.54 15.85
CA GLN A 162 -26.45 -2.31 16.50
C GLN A 162 -27.83 -1.76 16.11
N GLU A 163 -28.02 -0.44 16.16
CA GLU A 163 -29.28 0.17 15.78
C GLU A 163 -29.51 0.17 14.26
N ALA A 164 -28.46 0.41 13.46
CA ALA A 164 -28.58 0.44 12.00
C ALA A 164 -28.91 -0.94 11.39
N PHE A 165 -28.28 -2.01 11.89
CA PHE A 165 -28.51 -3.37 11.39
C PHE A 165 -29.60 -4.14 12.19
N SER A 166 -30.30 -3.49 13.14
CA SER A 166 -31.41 -4.13 13.83
C SER A 166 -32.43 -4.66 12.84
N THR A 167 -33.03 -5.83 13.15
CA THR A 167 -34.15 -6.41 12.39
C THR A 167 -35.48 -5.73 12.63
N ASP A 168 -35.54 -4.84 13.64
CA ASP A 168 -36.74 -4.06 13.92
C ASP A 168 -37.09 -3.12 12.75
N SER A 169 -38.38 -2.81 12.59
CA SER A 169 -38.81 -1.78 11.65
C SER A 169 -38.17 -0.42 11.95
N PRO A 170 -37.91 0.41 10.94
CA PRO A 170 -37.42 1.76 11.16
C PRO A 170 -38.47 2.58 11.96
N VAL A 171 -37.97 3.54 12.73
CA VAL A 171 -38.80 4.56 13.38
C VAL A 171 -38.29 5.95 12.97
N ALA A 172 -39.11 6.97 13.16
CA ALA A 172 -38.73 8.34 12.76
C ALA A 172 -37.34 8.73 13.30
N GLY A 173 -36.42 9.14 12.42
CA GLY A 173 -35.05 9.49 12.75
C GLY A 173 -34.11 8.30 13.04
N LYS A 174 -34.57 7.06 12.89
CA LYS A 174 -33.77 5.84 13.09
C LYS A 174 -33.91 4.89 11.90
N SER A 175 -33.25 5.24 10.81
CA SER A 175 -33.15 4.42 9.61
C SER A 175 -32.45 3.08 9.90
N ARG A 176 -32.76 2.09 9.09
CA ARG A 176 -32.13 0.75 9.12
C ARG A 176 -31.34 0.48 7.86
N LEU A 177 -30.30 -0.31 8.00
CA LEU A 177 -29.53 -0.89 6.89
C LEU A 177 -29.98 -2.32 6.66
N ARG A 178 -30.35 -2.65 5.43
CA ARG A 178 -30.77 -3.99 5.02
C ARG A 178 -29.73 -4.60 4.09
N ARG A 179 -29.11 -5.70 4.56
CA ARG A 179 -28.11 -6.45 3.79
C ARG A 179 -28.73 -7.24 2.62
N MET A 180 -30.01 -7.56 2.76
CA MET A 180 -30.87 -8.16 1.75
C MET A 180 -32.32 -7.76 2.04
N VAL A 181 -33.21 -8.06 1.11
CA VAL A 181 -34.66 -7.89 1.30
C VAL A 181 -35.13 -8.75 2.49
N ASP A 182 -35.93 -8.18 3.37
CA ASP A 182 -36.52 -8.94 4.45
C ASP A 182 -37.60 -9.90 3.90
N ASP A 183 -37.21 -11.16 3.83
CA ASP A 183 -38.08 -12.27 3.39
C ASP A 183 -38.56 -13.13 4.59
N GLY A 184 -38.33 -12.69 5.81
CA GLY A 184 -38.63 -13.40 7.04
C GLY A 184 -37.76 -14.64 7.30
N SER A 185 -36.72 -14.88 6.48
CA SER A 185 -35.89 -16.08 6.56
C SER A 185 -34.86 -16.02 7.69
N ASP A 186 -34.37 -17.20 8.11
CA ASP A 186 -33.22 -17.30 9.02
C ASP A 186 -31.95 -16.73 8.39
N THR A 187 -31.81 -16.75 7.07
CA THR A 187 -30.68 -16.17 6.33
C THR A 187 -30.68 -14.66 6.53
N TYR A 188 -31.82 -13.98 6.33
CA TYR A 188 -31.94 -12.54 6.58
C TYR A 188 -31.51 -12.20 8.02
N ARG A 189 -32.10 -12.88 9.02
CA ARG A 189 -31.75 -12.66 10.43
C ARG A 189 -30.27 -12.88 10.72
N SER A 190 -29.69 -13.92 10.14
CA SER A 190 -28.27 -14.24 10.30
C SER A 190 -27.36 -13.18 9.69
N MET A 191 -27.67 -12.67 8.48
CA MET A 191 -26.90 -11.62 7.82
C MET A 191 -26.92 -10.30 8.60
N GLN A 192 -28.08 -9.89 9.10
CA GLN A 192 -28.23 -8.69 9.94
C GLN A 192 -27.43 -8.83 11.25
N ARG A 193 -27.60 -9.94 11.97
CA ARG A 193 -26.85 -10.21 13.19
C ARG A 193 -25.36 -10.32 12.97
N GLY A 194 -24.94 -10.93 11.87
CA GLY A 194 -23.52 -11.02 11.50
C GLY A 194 -22.87 -9.65 11.30
N ALA A 195 -23.58 -8.71 10.67
CA ALA A 195 -23.09 -7.34 10.50
C ALA A 195 -22.96 -6.60 11.84
N MET A 196 -23.95 -6.75 12.74
CA MET A 196 -23.85 -6.20 14.10
C MET A 196 -22.67 -6.77 14.87
N ALA A 197 -22.51 -8.10 14.88
CA ALA A 197 -21.46 -8.79 15.62
C ALA A 197 -20.05 -8.44 15.11
N LEU A 198 -19.88 -8.34 13.78
CA LEU A 198 -18.61 -7.92 13.19
C LEU A 198 -18.27 -6.48 13.61
N ALA A 199 -19.22 -5.56 13.54
CA ALA A 199 -19.01 -4.18 13.96
C ALA A 199 -18.65 -4.10 15.45
N GLU A 200 -19.37 -4.82 16.32
CA GLU A 200 -19.07 -4.91 17.75
C GLU A 200 -17.65 -5.44 18.00
N GLY A 201 -17.25 -6.52 17.33
CA GLY A 201 -15.91 -7.09 17.43
C GLY A 201 -14.82 -6.08 17.01
N ILE A 202 -15.02 -5.37 15.90
CA ILE A 202 -14.09 -4.37 15.41
C ILE A 202 -13.96 -3.18 16.37
N PHE A 203 -15.07 -2.57 16.77
CA PHE A 203 -15.02 -1.38 17.62
C PHE A 203 -14.61 -1.70 19.04
N SER A 204 -15.10 -2.78 19.62
CA SER A 204 -14.76 -3.18 20.99
C SER A 204 -13.40 -3.86 21.10
N GLY A 205 -13.03 -4.71 20.14
CA GLY A 205 -11.82 -5.52 20.21
C GLY A 205 -10.59 -4.91 19.55
N ILE A 206 -10.77 -4.04 18.55
CA ILE A 206 -9.66 -3.43 17.81
C ILE A 206 -9.55 -1.94 18.16
N ARG A 207 -10.59 -1.15 17.87
CA ARG A 207 -10.53 0.32 18.01
C ARG A 207 -10.48 0.80 19.47
N ASN A 208 -11.28 0.28 20.37
CA ASN A 208 -11.34 0.75 21.75
C ASN A 208 -10.06 0.51 22.53
N PRO A 209 -9.37 -0.63 22.43
CA PRO A 209 -8.06 -0.82 23.06
C PRO A 209 -7.04 0.23 22.65
N PHE A 210 -7.08 0.72 21.41
CA PHE A 210 -6.20 1.78 20.95
C PHE A 210 -6.45 3.13 21.63
N GLY A 211 -7.69 3.43 22.02
CA GLY A 211 -8.03 4.67 22.70
C GLY A 211 -7.71 4.70 24.21
N HIS A 212 -7.52 3.54 24.85
CA HIS A 212 -7.39 3.43 26.31
C HIS A 212 -6.07 2.83 26.81
N ALA A 213 -5.33 2.11 25.96
CA ALA A 213 -4.04 1.52 26.34
C ALA A 213 -2.88 2.48 26.08
N THR A 214 -1.77 2.31 26.86
CA THR A 214 -0.49 2.96 26.53
C THR A 214 -0.16 2.70 25.08
N PRO A 215 0.26 3.72 24.31
CA PRO A 215 0.51 3.59 22.87
C PRO A 215 1.56 2.50 22.60
N GLN A 216 1.10 1.30 22.28
CA GLN A 216 1.96 0.24 21.78
C GLN A 216 1.72 0.18 20.29
N ASP A 217 2.79 0.31 19.52
CA ASP A 217 2.71 0.25 18.07
C ASP A 217 2.40 -1.19 17.64
N ILE A 218 1.75 -1.33 16.50
CA ILE A 218 1.46 -2.63 15.88
C ILE A 218 2.26 -2.76 14.60
N ASP A 219 2.64 -3.98 14.24
CA ASP A 219 3.31 -4.24 12.98
C ASP A 219 2.38 -4.04 11.78
N GLU A 220 2.99 -3.92 10.60
CA GLU A 220 2.29 -3.67 9.34
C GLU A 220 1.29 -4.77 9.00
N GLN A 221 1.64 -6.04 9.24
CA GLN A 221 0.79 -7.19 8.94
C GLN A 221 -0.47 -7.19 9.82
N THR A 222 -0.32 -7.00 11.12
CA THR A 222 -1.45 -6.89 12.05
C THR A 222 -2.36 -5.72 11.70
N ALA A 223 -1.79 -4.57 11.34
CA ALA A 223 -2.57 -3.42 10.89
C ALA A 223 -3.36 -3.71 9.60
N LEU A 224 -2.75 -4.41 8.64
CA LEU A 224 -3.41 -4.80 7.39
C LEU A 224 -4.62 -5.73 7.65
N GLU A 225 -4.50 -6.67 8.57
CA GLU A 225 -5.60 -7.55 8.97
C GLU A 225 -6.77 -6.78 9.60
N TYR A 226 -6.45 -5.79 10.44
CA TYR A 226 -7.47 -4.90 11.03
C TYR A 226 -8.14 -4.03 9.98
N LEU A 227 -7.37 -3.45 9.04
CA LEU A 227 -7.95 -2.70 7.92
C LEU A 227 -8.79 -3.60 7.00
N ALA A 228 -8.41 -4.86 6.79
CA ALA A 228 -9.18 -5.81 6.02
C ALA A 228 -10.54 -6.10 6.68
N SER A 229 -10.58 -6.26 8.01
CA SER A 229 -11.83 -6.46 8.75
C SER A 229 -12.75 -5.23 8.65
N LEU A 230 -12.19 -4.02 8.78
CA LEU A 230 -12.90 -2.76 8.55
C LEU A 230 -13.41 -2.64 7.10
N SER A 231 -12.64 -3.14 6.12
CA SER A 231 -13.04 -3.14 4.71
C SER A 231 -14.25 -4.03 4.45
N VAL A 232 -14.35 -5.18 5.10
CA VAL A 232 -15.53 -6.03 5.03
C VAL A 232 -16.75 -5.31 5.60
N LEU A 233 -16.61 -4.69 6.78
CA LEU A 233 -17.69 -3.94 7.40
C LEU A 233 -18.14 -2.75 6.53
N ALA A 234 -17.19 -1.98 6.02
CA ALA A 234 -17.46 -0.84 5.15
C ALA A 234 -18.24 -1.26 3.90
N ARG A 235 -17.84 -2.36 3.25
CA ARG A 235 -18.55 -2.93 2.11
C ARG A 235 -19.95 -3.34 2.47
N TRP A 236 -20.14 -3.99 3.60
CA TRP A 236 -21.48 -4.39 4.06
C TRP A 236 -22.39 -3.20 4.34
N VAL A 237 -21.86 -2.12 4.86
CA VAL A 237 -22.61 -0.86 5.01
C VAL A 237 -22.93 -0.26 3.64
N ASP A 238 -21.93 -0.16 2.77
CA ASP A 238 -22.09 0.51 1.47
C ASP A 238 -23.07 -0.22 0.55
N ASP A 239 -23.04 -1.54 0.53
CA ASP A 239 -23.95 -2.38 -0.27
C ASP A 239 -25.39 -2.46 0.33
N SER A 240 -25.59 -2.08 1.60
CA SER A 240 -26.89 -2.17 2.24
C SER A 240 -27.86 -1.11 1.72
N THR A 241 -29.12 -1.48 1.56
CA THR A 241 -30.21 -0.51 1.30
C THR A 241 -30.60 0.20 2.60
N VAL A 242 -30.96 1.47 2.50
CA VAL A 242 -31.47 2.25 3.64
C VAL A 242 -33.00 2.16 3.66
N GLU A 243 -33.55 1.71 4.77
CA GLU A 243 -34.98 1.70 5.06
C GLU A 243 -35.30 2.79 6.10
N SER A 244 -36.22 3.69 5.79
CA SER A 244 -36.63 4.81 6.64
C SER A 244 -38.10 5.02 6.53
N ILE A 245 -38.67 5.69 7.56
CA ILE A 245 -40.09 6.16 7.56
C ILE A 245 -40.09 7.64 7.20
#